data_c36c5f1977c6f6c9bdc221ff4721c7a1
#
_entry.id   c36c5f1977c6f6c9bdc221ff4721c7a1
#
_cell.length_a   1.000
_cell.length_b   1.000
_cell.length_c   1.000
_cell.angle_alpha   90.00
_cell.angle_beta   90.00
_cell.angle_gamma   90.00
#
_symmetry.space_group_name_H-M   'P 1'
#
loop_
_entity.id
_entity.type
_entity.pdbx_description
1 polymer ?
#
loop_
_entity_poly.entity_id
_entity_poly.type
_entity_poly.pdbx_seq_one_letter_code
_entity_poly.pdbx_strand_id
1 'polypeptide(L)'
;VALYDLWKDTDAVYWSTIFLDCIAQEFIERGRNINGLENAVRFTEKSRALGLGQCGFHTYLQENMIPYEGFQAHMKSNEIASHIHDESLRASQWMATALGEPEWCSGYGVRNTHRTAIAPTKSTALLM
;
A
#
# COMPACT_ATOMS: atom_id res chain seq x y z
N VAL A 1 0.78 -11.55 2.94
CA VAL A 1 2.16 -12.08 3.06
C VAL A 1 2.17 -13.59 3.19
N ALA A 2 1.13 -14.22 3.76
CA ALA A 2 1.04 -15.69 3.88
C ALA A 2 1.40 -16.44 2.57
N LEU A 3 1.07 -15.86 1.42
CA LEU A 3 1.36 -16.42 0.10
C LEU A 3 2.51 -15.71 -0.63
N TYR A 4 3.49 -15.17 0.12
CA TYR A 4 4.56 -14.34 -0.45
C TYR A 4 5.29 -15.01 -1.61
N ASP A 5 5.62 -16.28 -1.48
CA ASP A 5 6.33 -17.03 -2.52
C ASP A 5 5.53 -17.21 -3.83
N LEU A 6 4.21 -17.03 -3.80
CA LEU A 6 3.38 -17.07 -5.00
C LEU A 6 3.28 -15.72 -5.73
N TRP A 7 3.44 -14.61 -5.02
CA TRP A 7 3.25 -13.30 -5.65
C TRP A 7 4.52 -12.43 -5.70
N LYS A 8 5.61 -12.81 -5.04
CA LYS A 8 6.86 -12.02 -5.00
C LYS A 8 7.45 -11.71 -6.37
N ASP A 9 7.28 -12.61 -7.34
CA ASP A 9 7.79 -12.47 -8.70
C ASP A 9 6.72 -11.95 -9.68
N THR A 10 5.65 -11.32 -9.15
CA THR A 10 4.55 -10.77 -9.93
C THR A 10 4.41 -9.26 -9.68
N ASP A 11 3.66 -8.57 -10.54
CA ASP A 11 3.31 -7.14 -10.36
C ASP A 11 2.15 -6.92 -9.35
N ALA A 12 1.91 -7.85 -8.41
CA ALA A 12 0.76 -7.76 -7.50
C ALA A 12 0.75 -6.49 -6.66
N VAL A 13 1.89 -6.11 -6.08
CA VAL A 13 2.03 -4.87 -5.27
C VAL A 13 1.86 -3.64 -6.15
N TYR A 14 2.46 -3.64 -7.33
CA TYR A 14 2.34 -2.56 -8.30
C TYR A 14 0.88 -2.29 -8.66
N TRP A 15 0.13 -3.30 -9.09
CA TRP A 15 -1.27 -3.18 -9.46
C TRP A 15 -2.17 -2.86 -8.26
N SER A 16 -1.88 -3.40 -7.08
CA SER A 16 -2.62 -3.08 -5.85
C SER A 16 -2.47 -1.60 -5.49
N THR A 17 -1.29 -1.03 -5.67
CA THR A 17 -1.04 0.40 -5.42
C THR A 17 -1.85 1.28 -6.39
N ILE A 18 -1.87 0.94 -7.67
CA ILE A 18 -2.69 1.64 -8.67
C ILE A 18 -4.17 1.52 -8.33
N PHE A 19 -4.62 0.32 -7.96
CA PHE A 19 -6.01 0.09 -7.58
C PHE A 19 -6.45 0.95 -6.38
N LEU A 20 -5.59 1.09 -5.37
CA LEU A 20 -5.87 1.98 -4.23
C LEU A 20 -5.96 3.46 -4.65
N ASP A 21 -5.15 3.92 -5.59
CA ASP A 21 -5.28 5.29 -6.12
C ASP A 21 -6.57 5.48 -6.92
N CYS A 22 -7.03 4.46 -7.64
CA CYS A 22 -8.36 4.48 -8.29
C CYS A 22 -9.50 4.58 -7.26
N ILE A 23 -9.41 3.86 -6.13
CA ILE A 23 -10.37 3.99 -5.03
C ILE A 23 -10.34 5.41 -4.44
N ALA A 24 -9.15 6.00 -4.27
CA ALA A 24 -9.02 7.38 -3.82
C ALA A 24 -9.66 8.36 -4.80
N GLN A 25 -9.54 8.13 -6.12
CA GLN A 25 -10.21 8.94 -7.14
C GLN A 25 -11.73 8.83 -7.04
N GLU A 26 -12.25 7.62 -6.93
CA GLU A 26 -13.69 7.38 -6.77
C GLU A 26 -14.24 8.03 -5.49
N PHE A 27 -13.49 7.98 -4.39
CA PHE A 27 -13.83 8.67 -3.16
C PHE A 27 -13.92 10.19 -3.35
N ILE A 28 -12.96 10.80 -4.06
CA ILE A 28 -12.96 12.23 -4.37
C ILE A 28 -14.22 12.61 -5.17
N GLU A 29 -14.51 11.87 -6.23
CA GLU A 29 -15.64 12.17 -7.12
C GLU A 29 -16.98 12.07 -6.42
N ARG A 30 -17.19 11.02 -5.65
CA ARG A 30 -18.45 10.81 -4.90
C ARG A 30 -18.55 11.73 -3.68
N GLY A 31 -17.44 11.92 -2.97
CA GLY A 31 -17.38 12.68 -1.73
C GLY A 31 -17.63 14.18 -1.92
N ARG A 32 -17.31 14.74 -3.11
CA ARG A 32 -17.54 16.17 -3.41
C ARG A 32 -18.99 16.62 -3.22
N ASN A 33 -19.95 15.72 -3.36
CA ASN A 33 -21.38 16.00 -3.26
C ASN A 33 -21.98 15.63 -1.90
N ILE A 34 -21.15 15.28 -0.92
CA ILE A 34 -21.60 14.87 0.42
C ILE A 34 -21.18 15.91 1.45
N ASN A 35 -22.17 16.56 2.08
CA ASN A 35 -21.92 17.53 3.13
C ASN A 35 -21.16 16.92 4.30
N GLY A 36 -20.12 17.59 4.77
CA GLY A 36 -19.27 17.15 5.87
C GLY A 36 -18.03 16.36 5.44
N LEU A 37 -17.89 16.02 4.15
CA LEU A 37 -16.69 15.34 3.60
C LEU A 37 -15.68 16.29 2.94
N GLU A 38 -15.93 17.61 2.93
CA GLU A 38 -15.11 18.58 2.20
C GLU A 38 -13.63 18.53 2.60
N ASN A 39 -13.35 18.40 3.90
CA ASN A 39 -11.98 18.32 4.40
C ASN A 39 -11.30 17.00 4.02
N ALA A 40 -12.03 15.88 4.07
CA ALA A 40 -11.51 14.57 3.70
C ALA A 40 -11.23 14.50 2.18
N VAL A 41 -12.14 15.01 1.37
CA VAL A 41 -11.96 15.11 -0.09
C VAL A 41 -10.74 15.97 -0.41
N ARG A 42 -10.66 17.17 0.14
CA ARG A 42 -9.52 18.09 -0.06
C ARG A 42 -8.19 17.47 0.37
N PHE A 43 -8.16 16.76 1.50
CA PHE A 43 -6.98 16.02 1.96
C PHE A 43 -6.57 14.95 0.93
N THR A 44 -7.53 14.14 0.47
CA THR A 44 -7.27 13.06 -0.49
C THR A 44 -6.81 13.62 -1.83
N GLU A 45 -7.39 14.71 -2.31
CA GLU A 45 -6.96 15.40 -3.56
C GLU A 45 -5.52 15.87 -3.49
N LYS A 46 -5.12 16.49 -2.37
CA LYS A 46 -3.79 17.08 -2.22
C LYS A 46 -2.70 16.07 -1.90
N SER A 47 -3.02 15.01 -1.18
CA SER A 47 -2.06 14.04 -0.68
C SER A 47 -1.98 12.75 -1.49
N ARG A 48 -3.10 12.28 -2.02
CA ARG A 48 -3.20 10.93 -2.59
C ARG A 48 -2.59 9.86 -1.69
N ALA A 49 -2.73 10.03 -0.36
CA ALA A 49 -2.18 9.10 0.62
C ALA A 49 -2.86 7.73 0.53
N LEU A 50 -2.08 6.69 0.42
CA LEU A 50 -2.51 5.29 0.36
C LEU A 50 -2.02 4.52 1.59
N GLY A 51 -2.62 3.38 1.86
CA GLY A 51 -2.26 2.52 2.97
C GLY A 51 -2.25 1.05 2.58
N LEU A 52 -1.31 0.64 1.70
CA LEU A 52 -1.12 -0.78 1.41
C LEU A 52 -0.53 -1.47 2.63
N GLY A 53 -1.28 -2.40 3.23
CA GLY A 53 -0.91 -3.12 4.43
C GLY A 53 -0.60 -4.60 4.18
N GLN A 54 0.08 -5.22 5.15
CA GLN A 54 0.43 -6.64 5.09
C GLN A 54 -0.37 -7.42 6.12
N CYS A 55 -0.85 -8.61 5.72
CA CYS A 55 -1.44 -9.62 6.60
C CYS A 55 -0.72 -10.95 6.44
N GLY A 56 -0.78 -11.82 7.46
CA GLY A 56 -0.32 -13.20 7.37
C GLY A 56 1.21 -13.37 7.47
N PHE A 57 1.95 -12.42 8.02
CA PHE A 57 3.41 -12.59 8.20
C PHE A 57 3.73 -13.73 9.18
N HIS A 58 2.98 -13.83 10.28
CA HIS A 58 3.17 -14.93 11.24
C HIS A 58 2.85 -16.29 10.60
N THR A 59 1.76 -16.37 9.80
CA THR A 59 1.41 -17.58 9.04
C THR A 59 2.55 -17.98 8.09
N TYR A 60 3.11 -17.03 7.36
CA TYR A 60 4.26 -17.27 6.49
C TYR A 60 5.47 -17.83 7.25
N LEU A 61 5.80 -17.26 8.41
CA LEU A 61 6.89 -17.76 9.24
C LEU A 61 6.63 -19.19 9.75
N GLN A 62 5.40 -19.49 10.18
CA GLN A 62 5.03 -20.83 10.63
C GLN A 62 5.13 -21.89 9.51
N GLU A 63 4.62 -21.57 8.32
CA GLU A 63 4.71 -22.45 7.14
C GLU A 63 6.16 -22.76 6.75
N ASN A 64 7.04 -21.79 6.95
CA ASN A 64 8.47 -21.94 6.65
C ASN A 64 9.31 -22.42 7.86
N MET A 65 8.67 -22.79 8.98
CA MET A 65 9.33 -23.23 10.21
C MET A 65 10.36 -22.21 10.76
N ILE A 66 10.08 -20.91 10.58
CA ILE A 66 10.95 -19.82 11.03
C ILE A 66 10.46 -19.30 12.39
N PRO A 67 11.28 -19.35 13.45
CA PRO A 67 10.92 -18.75 14.75
C PRO A 67 10.70 -17.24 14.64
N TYR A 68 9.58 -16.75 15.19
CA TYR A 68 9.17 -15.34 15.09
C TYR A 68 10.24 -14.35 15.61
N GLU A 69 10.88 -14.67 16.72
CA GLU A 69 11.93 -13.83 17.33
C GLU A 69 13.34 -14.09 16.77
N GLY A 70 13.44 -14.91 15.73
CA GLY A 70 14.71 -15.32 15.14
C GLY A 70 15.27 -14.30 14.14
N PHE A 71 16.60 -14.32 13.96
CA PHE A 71 17.28 -13.51 12.93
C PHE A 71 16.72 -13.72 11.54
N GLN A 72 16.32 -14.95 11.20
CA GLN A 72 15.72 -15.27 9.90
C GLN A 72 14.37 -14.54 9.70
N ALA A 73 13.53 -14.44 10.75
CA ALA A 73 12.28 -13.68 10.67
C ALA A 73 12.53 -12.20 10.40
N HIS A 74 13.56 -11.61 11.03
CA HIS A 74 13.97 -10.23 10.78
C HIS A 74 14.43 -10.03 9.32
N MET A 75 15.25 -10.93 8.79
CA MET A 75 15.70 -10.88 7.40
C MET A 75 14.53 -10.98 6.42
N LYS A 76 13.58 -11.89 6.67
CA LYS A 76 12.38 -12.04 5.83
C LYS A 76 11.45 -10.84 5.92
N SER A 77 11.29 -10.24 7.10
CA SER A 77 10.53 -9.00 7.27
C SER A 77 11.11 -7.87 6.41
N ASN A 78 12.44 -7.71 6.43
CA ASN A 78 13.11 -6.70 5.62
C ASN A 78 12.97 -6.96 4.11
N GLU A 79 13.15 -8.23 3.68
CA GLU A 79 12.97 -8.62 2.28
C GLU A 79 11.58 -8.26 1.77
N ILE A 80 10.53 -8.67 2.50
CA ILE A 80 9.14 -8.42 2.14
C ILE A 80 8.82 -6.93 2.15
N ALA A 81 9.27 -6.21 3.18
CA ALA A 81 9.03 -4.77 3.30
C ALA A 81 9.73 -3.98 2.18
N SER A 82 10.97 -4.33 1.83
CA SER A 82 11.69 -3.72 0.72
C SER A 82 10.99 -3.96 -0.61
N HIS A 83 10.56 -5.20 -0.87
CA HIS A 83 9.81 -5.52 -2.08
C HIS A 83 8.52 -4.68 -2.20
N ILE A 84 7.72 -4.59 -1.13
CA ILE A 84 6.50 -3.77 -1.11
C ILE A 84 6.83 -2.29 -1.31
N HIS A 85 7.91 -1.80 -0.69
CA HIS A 85 8.37 -0.43 -0.85
C HIS A 85 8.71 -0.12 -2.31
N ASP A 86 9.56 -0.93 -2.92
CA ASP A 86 10.10 -0.70 -4.26
C ASP A 86 8.99 -0.76 -5.33
N GLU A 87 8.13 -1.78 -5.26
CA GLU A 87 7.03 -1.94 -6.21
C GLU A 87 5.95 -0.87 -6.06
N SER A 88 5.62 -0.49 -4.83
CA SER A 88 4.67 0.61 -4.60
C SER A 88 5.25 1.96 -5.03
N LEU A 89 6.57 2.17 -4.88
CA LEU A 89 7.26 3.36 -5.37
C LEU A 89 7.24 3.41 -6.90
N ARG A 90 7.57 2.31 -7.56
CA ARG A 90 7.51 2.17 -9.03
C ARG A 90 6.12 2.53 -9.57
N ALA A 91 5.06 2.02 -8.93
CA ALA A 91 3.68 2.33 -9.28
C ALA A 91 3.36 3.83 -9.12
N SER A 92 3.76 4.42 -7.99
CA SER A 92 3.51 5.83 -7.69
C SER A 92 4.25 6.77 -8.67
N GLN A 93 5.48 6.43 -9.05
CA GLN A 93 6.26 7.17 -10.06
C GLN A 93 5.62 7.07 -11.45
N TRP A 94 5.16 5.88 -11.84
CA TRP A 94 4.43 5.72 -13.09
C TRP A 94 3.14 6.55 -13.10
N MET A 95 2.37 6.50 -12.02
CA MET A 95 1.14 7.30 -11.90
C MET A 95 1.43 8.81 -11.90
N ALA A 96 2.51 9.27 -11.30
CA ALA A 96 2.91 10.68 -11.36
C ALA A 96 3.17 11.13 -12.80
N THR A 97 3.82 10.29 -13.60
CA THR A 97 4.09 10.57 -15.01
C THR A 97 2.82 10.53 -15.86
N ALA A 98 1.95 9.55 -15.64
CA ALA A 98 0.76 9.31 -16.46
C ALA A 98 -0.43 10.21 -16.07
N LEU A 99 -0.61 10.51 -14.77
CA LEU A 99 -1.79 11.18 -14.20
C LEU A 99 -1.46 12.51 -13.49
N GLY A 100 -0.16 12.85 -13.40
CA GLY A 100 0.33 14.05 -12.73
C GLY A 100 0.53 13.87 -11.21
N GLU A 101 1.29 14.80 -10.65
CA GLU A 101 1.56 14.88 -9.22
C GLU A 101 0.48 15.72 -8.51
N PRO A 102 -0.04 15.28 -7.35
CA PRO A 102 -0.91 16.11 -6.54
C PRO A 102 -0.10 17.23 -5.85
N GLU A 103 -0.80 18.21 -5.30
CA GLU A 103 -0.19 19.41 -4.70
C GLU A 103 0.96 19.08 -3.73
N TRP A 104 0.76 18.11 -2.84
CA TRP A 104 1.76 17.78 -1.81
C TRP A 104 2.90 16.88 -2.28
N CYS A 105 2.82 16.39 -3.52
CA CYS A 105 3.90 15.63 -4.15
C CYS A 105 4.60 16.41 -5.27
N SER A 106 4.27 17.69 -5.46
CA SER A 106 4.79 18.50 -6.56
C SER A 106 6.31 18.59 -6.55
N GLY A 107 6.96 18.14 -7.62
CA GLY A 107 8.42 18.11 -7.77
C GLY A 107 9.13 16.90 -7.16
N TYR A 108 8.39 15.93 -6.61
CA TYR A 108 9.00 14.73 -6.01
C TYR A 108 8.99 13.51 -6.94
N GLY A 109 8.35 13.58 -8.09
CA GLY A 109 8.29 12.47 -9.05
C GLY A 109 7.43 11.29 -8.59
N VAL A 110 6.54 11.52 -7.62
CA VAL A 110 5.60 10.51 -7.09
C VAL A 110 4.18 11.06 -7.00
N ARG A 111 3.18 10.19 -7.06
CA ARG A 111 1.78 10.59 -6.96
C ARG A 111 1.21 10.48 -5.54
N ASN A 112 1.82 9.71 -4.66
CA ASN A 112 1.26 9.39 -3.35
C ASN A 112 2.22 9.82 -2.24
N THR A 113 1.75 10.65 -1.30
CA THR A 113 2.55 11.09 -0.14
C THR A 113 2.92 9.92 0.78
N HIS A 114 2.01 8.96 0.92
CA HIS A 114 2.20 7.71 1.65
C HIS A 114 1.69 6.56 0.78
N ARG A 115 2.34 5.41 0.82
CA ARG A 115 1.98 4.23 0.02
C ARG A 115 1.64 3.03 0.87
N THR A 116 2.22 2.92 2.06
CA THR A 116 2.06 1.79 2.96
C THR A 116 1.53 2.22 4.32
N ALA A 117 0.82 1.33 5.01
CA ALA A 117 0.37 1.55 6.38
C ALA A 117 0.29 0.22 7.13
N ILE A 118 0.50 0.27 8.45
CA ILE A 118 0.27 -0.87 9.33
C ILE A 118 -1.08 -0.66 10.00
N ALA A 119 -2.09 -1.39 9.53
CA ALA A 119 -3.43 -1.36 10.09
C ALA A 119 -3.62 -2.52 11.10
N PRO A 120 -4.56 -2.41 12.07
CA PRO A 120 -4.84 -3.49 13.01
C PRO A 120 -5.35 -4.78 12.38
N THR A 121 -5.98 -4.71 11.23
CA THR A 121 -6.47 -5.84 10.38
C THR A 121 -7.23 -6.94 11.12
N LYS A 122 -7.93 -6.61 12.22
CA LYS A 122 -8.58 -7.58 13.10
C LYS A 122 -9.48 -8.57 12.35
N SER A 123 -10.42 -8.07 11.56
CA SER A 123 -11.37 -8.93 10.83
C SER A 123 -10.70 -9.70 9.69
N THR A 124 -9.79 -9.07 8.96
CA THR A 124 -9.04 -9.70 7.86
C THR A 124 -8.13 -10.80 8.39
N ALA A 125 -7.48 -10.59 9.53
CA ALA A 125 -6.60 -11.57 10.15
C ALA A 125 -7.31 -12.84 10.62
N LEU A 126 -8.64 -12.82 10.77
CA LEU A 126 -9.43 -14.01 11.10
C LEU A 126 -9.73 -14.89 9.87
N LEU A 127 -9.48 -14.37 8.66
CA LEU A 127 -9.71 -15.07 7.40
C LEU A 127 -8.42 -15.61 6.78
N MET A 128 -7.28 -15.29 7.37
CA MET A 128 -5.92 -15.63 6.90
C MET A 128 -5.29 -16.75 7.81
#